data_5c3dec00e27ce5fd1435d4e24ab046e6
#
_entry.id   5c3dec00e27ce5fd1435d4e24ab046e6
#
_cell.length_a   1.000
_cell.length_b   1.000
_cell.length_c   1.000
_cell.angle_alpha   90.00
_cell.angle_beta   90.00
_cell.angle_gamma   90.00
#
_symmetry.space_group_name_H-M   'P 1'
#
loop_
_entity.id
_entity.type
_entity.pdbx_description
1 polymer ?
#
loop_
_entity_poly.entity_id
_entity_poly.type
_entity_poly.pdbx_seq_one_letter_code
_entity_poly.pdbx_strand_id
1 'polypeptide(L)'
;PMKKEFSKIIATALRDGAYYGFIYDGEGDGFLIQPLDPTYCKITAQSSSGEYIYLFDATFFDKGNNKEYLYGTDEDTEGVWDDIFIDGYEMYKNQGVDYRWFEIPIERSICIISGNDPDMPLPYFLPIFISLLDLLDLEQILASKAELENYVLLVSKIPLLQGATTADEFAVSLEIVQAMQELIDSVVP
;
A
#
# COMPACT_ATOMS: atom_id res chain seq x y z
N PRO A 1 -24.41 -15.03 9.86
CA PRO A 1 -23.64 -15.17 8.61
C PRO A 1 -23.49 -13.81 7.92
N MET A 2 -24.57 -13.11 7.60
CA MET A 2 -24.60 -11.85 6.86
C MET A 2 -23.66 -10.77 7.41
N LYS A 3 -23.68 -10.50 8.73
CA LYS A 3 -22.80 -9.51 9.37
C LYS A 3 -21.30 -9.78 9.11
N LYS A 4 -20.91 -11.06 9.07
CA LYS A 4 -19.51 -11.46 8.83
C LYS A 4 -19.10 -11.17 7.39
N GLU A 5 -19.98 -11.43 6.42
CA GLU A 5 -19.71 -11.17 5.01
C GLU A 5 -19.61 -9.66 4.74
N PHE A 6 -20.54 -8.86 5.25
CA PHE A 6 -20.45 -7.41 5.16
C PHE A 6 -19.19 -6.84 5.81
N SER A 7 -18.74 -7.40 6.94
CA SER A 7 -17.48 -6.98 7.56
C SER A 7 -16.27 -7.27 6.66
N LYS A 8 -16.26 -8.39 5.94
CA LYS A 8 -15.20 -8.70 4.97
C LYS A 8 -15.22 -7.74 3.79
N ILE A 9 -16.41 -7.47 3.24
CA ILE A 9 -16.59 -6.53 2.12
C ILE A 9 -16.04 -5.15 2.48
N ILE A 10 -16.44 -4.61 3.64
CA ILE A 10 -15.96 -3.30 4.11
C ILE A 10 -14.45 -3.31 4.36
N ALA A 11 -13.93 -4.37 4.99
CA ALA A 11 -12.49 -4.48 5.24
C ALA A 11 -11.69 -4.51 3.94
N THR A 12 -12.19 -5.20 2.91
CA THR A 12 -11.56 -5.25 1.58
C THR A 12 -11.62 -3.88 0.91
N ALA A 13 -12.77 -3.20 0.93
CA ALA A 13 -12.92 -1.86 0.36
C ALA A 13 -11.98 -0.84 1.02
N LEU A 14 -11.79 -0.91 2.34
CA LEU A 14 -10.87 -0.02 3.06
C LEU A 14 -9.40 -0.32 2.76
N ARG A 15 -9.06 -1.62 2.59
CA ARG A 15 -7.69 -2.06 2.30
C ARG A 15 -7.28 -1.76 0.87
N ASP A 16 -8.15 -2.08 -0.10
CA ASP A 16 -7.83 -2.05 -1.53
C ASP A 16 -8.34 -0.78 -2.23
N GLY A 17 -9.13 0.05 -1.52
CA GLY A 17 -9.72 1.29 -2.04
C GLY A 17 -11.11 1.10 -2.65
N ALA A 18 -11.41 -0.09 -3.17
CA ALA A 18 -12.71 -0.46 -3.71
C ALA A 18 -13.01 -1.94 -3.47
N TYR A 19 -14.28 -2.26 -3.47
CA TYR A 19 -14.78 -3.63 -3.51
C TYR A 19 -15.79 -3.76 -4.64
N TYR A 20 -15.63 -4.79 -5.45
CA TYR A 20 -16.58 -5.16 -6.50
C TYR A 20 -17.08 -6.57 -6.20
N GLY A 21 -18.37 -6.79 -6.35
CA GLY A 21 -18.97 -8.09 -6.09
C GLY A 21 -20.19 -8.34 -6.95
N PHE A 22 -20.41 -9.60 -7.27
CA PHE A 22 -21.60 -10.08 -7.99
C PHE A 22 -22.49 -10.85 -7.02
N ILE A 23 -23.79 -10.60 -7.10
CA ILE A 23 -24.80 -11.24 -6.26
C ILE A 23 -25.44 -12.39 -7.05
N TYR A 24 -25.33 -13.59 -6.50
CA TYR A 24 -26.08 -14.76 -6.94
C TYR A 24 -27.35 -14.89 -6.11
N ASP A 25 -28.47 -14.99 -6.78
CA ASP A 25 -29.72 -15.39 -6.15
C ASP A 25 -29.67 -16.90 -5.92
N GLY A 26 -29.60 -17.32 -4.66
CA GLY A 26 -29.68 -18.73 -4.30
C GLY A 26 -31.11 -19.25 -4.32
N GLU A 27 -31.29 -20.55 -4.53
CA GLU A 27 -32.58 -21.20 -4.33
C GLU A 27 -32.96 -21.11 -2.84
N GLY A 28 -34.01 -20.36 -2.51
CA GLY A 28 -34.50 -20.13 -1.14
C GLY A 28 -34.12 -18.73 -0.62
N ASP A 29 -34.06 -18.59 0.74
CA ASP A 29 -33.80 -17.30 1.42
C ASP A 29 -32.30 -16.92 1.46
N GLY A 30 -31.45 -17.54 0.62
CA GLY A 30 -30.00 -17.32 0.60
C GLY A 30 -29.53 -16.56 -0.62
N PHE A 31 -28.51 -15.70 -0.43
CA PHE A 31 -27.74 -15.12 -1.53
C PHE A 31 -26.25 -15.35 -1.28
N LEU A 32 -25.50 -15.42 -2.36
CA LEU A 32 -24.05 -15.52 -2.35
C LEU A 32 -23.47 -14.26 -2.99
N ILE A 33 -22.44 -13.68 -2.38
CA ILE A 33 -21.69 -12.57 -2.97
C ILE A 33 -20.33 -13.10 -3.39
N GLN A 34 -20.08 -13.08 -4.70
CA GLN A 34 -18.80 -13.42 -5.27
C GLN A 34 -17.95 -12.14 -5.39
N PRO A 35 -16.77 -12.08 -4.75
CA PRO A 35 -15.84 -10.98 -4.95
C PRO A 35 -15.26 -11.02 -6.36
N LEU A 36 -15.21 -9.87 -7.03
CA LEU A 36 -14.55 -9.67 -8.30
C LEU A 36 -13.18 -9.01 -8.09
N ASP A 37 -12.21 -9.36 -8.93
CA ASP A 37 -10.87 -8.75 -8.87
C ASP A 37 -10.94 -7.29 -9.34
N PRO A 38 -10.59 -6.31 -8.48
CA PRO A 38 -10.65 -4.89 -8.83
C PRO A 38 -9.83 -4.50 -10.05
N THR A 39 -8.78 -5.28 -10.38
CA THR A 39 -7.93 -5.05 -11.55
C THR A 39 -8.69 -5.20 -12.87
N TYR A 40 -9.78 -5.97 -12.85
CA TYR A 40 -10.65 -6.24 -14.01
C TYR A 40 -12.00 -5.53 -13.92
N CYS A 41 -12.14 -4.59 -13.01
CA CYS A 41 -13.37 -3.81 -12.85
C CYS A 41 -13.12 -2.35 -13.17
N LYS A 42 -14.06 -1.70 -13.84
CA LYS A 42 -14.01 -0.27 -14.17
C LYS A 42 -15.37 0.38 -13.97
N ILE A 43 -15.43 1.42 -13.17
CA ILE A 43 -16.64 2.21 -12.98
C ILE A 43 -16.85 3.09 -14.21
N THR A 44 -18.09 3.15 -14.70
CA THR A 44 -18.46 3.93 -15.86
C THR A 44 -19.47 5.03 -15.56
N ALA A 45 -20.32 4.80 -14.57
CA ALA A 45 -21.35 5.75 -14.21
C ALA A 45 -21.79 5.57 -12.75
N GLN A 46 -22.57 6.53 -12.27
CA GLN A 46 -23.30 6.44 -11.01
C GLN A 46 -24.79 6.62 -11.30
N SER A 47 -25.60 5.72 -10.76
CA SER A 47 -27.05 5.80 -10.85
C SER A 47 -27.59 7.01 -10.08
N SER A 48 -28.80 7.43 -10.39
CA SER A 48 -29.53 8.46 -9.63
C SER A 48 -29.79 8.07 -8.16
N SER A 49 -29.78 6.77 -7.85
CA SER A 49 -29.87 6.22 -6.50
C SER A 49 -28.53 6.23 -5.74
N GLY A 50 -27.43 6.60 -6.41
CA GLY A 50 -26.09 6.65 -5.82
C GLY A 50 -25.27 5.37 -5.99
N GLU A 51 -25.81 4.34 -6.61
CA GLU A 51 -25.14 3.08 -6.89
C GLU A 51 -24.18 3.24 -8.07
N TYR A 52 -23.02 2.59 -8.00
CA TYR A 52 -22.03 2.61 -9.08
C TYR A 52 -22.32 1.52 -10.10
N ILE A 53 -22.29 1.91 -11.38
CA ILE A 53 -22.34 1.00 -12.52
C ILE A 53 -20.92 0.72 -12.95
N TYR A 54 -20.55 -0.55 -13.01
CA TYR A 54 -19.22 -0.95 -13.40
C TYR A 54 -19.21 -2.04 -14.47
N LEU A 55 -18.14 -2.04 -15.24
CA LEU A 55 -17.84 -3.04 -16.24
C LEU A 55 -16.84 -4.06 -15.71
N PHE A 56 -16.94 -5.28 -16.20
CA PHE A 56 -15.97 -6.34 -15.94
C PHE A 56 -15.21 -6.68 -17.22
N ASP A 57 -13.89 -6.91 -17.11
CA ASP A 57 -13.02 -7.24 -18.24
C ASP A 57 -12.99 -8.75 -18.48
N ALA A 58 -13.54 -9.20 -19.61
CA ALA A 58 -13.58 -10.60 -20.02
C ALA A 58 -12.18 -11.24 -20.15
N THR A 59 -11.12 -10.47 -20.31
CA THR A 59 -9.74 -10.99 -20.35
C THR A 59 -9.29 -11.65 -19.05
N PHE A 60 -10.03 -11.47 -17.97
CA PHE A 60 -9.86 -12.23 -16.72
C PHE A 60 -9.89 -13.74 -16.97
N PHE A 61 -10.77 -14.21 -17.85
CA PHE A 61 -10.96 -15.63 -18.16
C PHE A 61 -9.87 -16.21 -19.09
N ASP A 62 -9.04 -15.36 -19.72
CA ASP A 62 -7.89 -15.82 -20.50
C ASP A 62 -6.69 -16.18 -19.60
N LYS A 63 -6.72 -15.85 -18.32
CA LYS A 63 -5.60 -16.08 -17.41
C LYS A 63 -5.78 -17.34 -16.56
N GLY A 64 -4.72 -18.13 -16.50
CA GLY A 64 -4.68 -19.34 -15.67
C GLY A 64 -5.80 -20.32 -16.00
N ASN A 65 -6.43 -20.87 -14.96
CA ASN A 65 -7.54 -21.83 -15.06
C ASN A 65 -8.92 -21.18 -14.97
N ASN A 66 -9.01 -19.83 -15.07
CA ASN A 66 -10.27 -19.11 -14.91
C ASN A 66 -11.32 -19.53 -15.94
N LYS A 67 -10.87 -19.91 -17.14
CA LYS A 67 -11.75 -20.43 -18.19
C LYS A 67 -12.41 -21.77 -17.80
N GLU A 68 -11.69 -22.63 -17.11
CA GLU A 68 -12.23 -23.92 -16.62
C GLU A 68 -13.31 -23.67 -15.58
N TYR A 69 -13.15 -22.69 -14.72
CA TYR A 69 -14.17 -22.29 -13.75
C TYR A 69 -15.39 -21.61 -14.40
N LEU A 70 -15.23 -21.01 -15.58
CA LEU A 70 -16.34 -20.39 -16.30
C LEU A 70 -17.29 -21.43 -16.85
N TYR A 71 -16.77 -22.49 -17.50
CA TYR A 71 -17.57 -23.49 -18.21
C TYR A 71 -17.73 -24.81 -17.46
N GLY A 72 -16.95 -25.03 -16.35
CA GLY A 72 -16.80 -26.32 -15.74
C GLY A 72 -15.66 -27.15 -16.37
N THR A 73 -15.17 -28.14 -15.62
CA THR A 73 -14.04 -28.98 -16.03
C THR A 73 -14.48 -30.21 -16.83
N ASP A 74 -15.70 -30.68 -16.61
CA ASP A 74 -16.26 -31.89 -17.24
C ASP A 74 -17.75 -31.67 -17.60
N GLU A 75 -18.30 -32.53 -18.47
CA GLU A 75 -19.71 -32.48 -18.89
C GLU A 75 -20.73 -32.54 -17.74
N ASP A 76 -20.30 -33.05 -16.56
CA ASP A 76 -21.12 -33.18 -15.35
C ASP A 76 -20.87 -32.03 -14.33
N THR A 77 -19.94 -31.10 -14.60
CA THR A 77 -19.57 -30.01 -13.68
C THR A 77 -20.02 -28.69 -14.26
N GLU A 78 -21.10 -28.13 -13.72
CA GLU A 78 -21.53 -26.78 -14.08
C GLU A 78 -20.46 -25.74 -13.66
N GLY A 79 -20.27 -24.71 -14.52
CA GLY A 79 -19.40 -23.59 -14.21
C GLY A 79 -19.85 -22.87 -12.94
N VAL A 80 -18.90 -22.26 -12.26
CA VAL A 80 -19.16 -21.51 -11.01
C VAL A 80 -19.67 -20.08 -11.30
N TRP A 81 -19.55 -19.65 -12.55
CA TRP A 81 -19.89 -18.30 -12.97
C TRP A 81 -21.29 -18.23 -13.61
N ASP A 82 -21.95 -17.10 -13.40
CA ASP A 82 -23.28 -16.83 -13.98
C ASP A 82 -23.20 -16.65 -15.49
N ASP A 83 -24.31 -16.93 -16.20
CA ASP A 83 -24.46 -16.81 -17.65
C ASP A 83 -24.02 -15.43 -18.18
N ILE A 84 -24.20 -14.37 -17.40
CA ILE A 84 -23.76 -13.00 -17.73
C ILE A 84 -22.25 -12.95 -18.05
N PHE A 85 -21.45 -13.69 -17.28
CA PHE A 85 -20.00 -13.76 -17.51
C PHE A 85 -19.65 -14.62 -18.71
N ILE A 86 -20.41 -15.69 -18.95
CA ILE A 86 -20.27 -16.57 -20.12
C ILE A 86 -20.56 -15.75 -21.37
N ASP A 87 -21.71 -15.08 -21.43
CA ASP A 87 -22.14 -14.26 -22.55
C ASP A 87 -21.13 -13.12 -22.82
N GLY A 88 -20.66 -12.45 -21.78
CA GLY A 88 -19.63 -11.40 -21.88
C GLY A 88 -18.32 -11.91 -22.47
N TYR A 89 -17.86 -13.08 -22.02
CA TYR A 89 -16.64 -13.70 -22.54
C TYR A 89 -16.80 -14.19 -23.98
N GLU A 90 -17.94 -14.79 -24.33
CA GLU A 90 -18.23 -15.21 -25.71
C GLU A 90 -18.32 -14.01 -26.67
N MET A 91 -18.94 -12.92 -26.23
CA MET A 91 -18.99 -11.68 -27.01
C MET A 91 -17.57 -11.16 -27.27
N TYR A 92 -16.71 -11.12 -26.27
CA TYR A 92 -15.31 -10.76 -26.42
C TYR A 92 -14.58 -11.68 -27.41
N LYS A 93 -14.75 -13.01 -27.33
CA LYS A 93 -14.09 -13.95 -28.23
C LYS A 93 -14.58 -13.87 -29.68
N ASN A 94 -15.87 -13.61 -29.88
CA ASN A 94 -16.48 -13.56 -31.19
C ASN A 94 -16.32 -12.22 -31.90
N GLN A 95 -16.35 -11.09 -31.13
CA GLN A 95 -16.36 -9.74 -31.71
C GLN A 95 -15.02 -9.00 -31.54
N GLY A 96 -14.11 -9.51 -30.72
CA GLY A 96 -12.77 -8.97 -30.54
C GLY A 96 -12.58 -8.06 -29.34
N VAL A 97 -11.39 -7.44 -29.27
CA VAL A 97 -10.90 -6.72 -28.08
C VAL A 97 -11.76 -5.52 -27.68
N ASP A 98 -12.47 -4.91 -28.63
CA ASP A 98 -13.35 -3.76 -28.35
C ASP A 98 -14.54 -4.13 -27.44
N TYR A 99 -14.92 -5.41 -27.43
CA TYR A 99 -16.03 -5.96 -26.64
C TYR A 99 -15.57 -6.67 -25.36
N ARG A 100 -14.35 -6.44 -24.93
CA ARG A 100 -13.81 -7.08 -23.71
C ARG A 100 -14.49 -6.61 -22.41
N TRP A 101 -15.06 -5.40 -22.40
CA TRP A 101 -15.74 -4.82 -21.26
C TRP A 101 -17.24 -5.03 -21.36
N PHE A 102 -17.84 -5.71 -20.40
CA PHE A 102 -19.28 -5.90 -20.34
C PHE A 102 -19.83 -5.40 -19.00
N GLU A 103 -21.05 -4.90 -19.03
CA GLU A 103 -21.71 -4.30 -17.88
C GLU A 103 -22.29 -5.36 -16.96
N ILE A 104 -22.10 -5.20 -15.66
CA ILE A 104 -22.76 -6.00 -14.65
C ILE A 104 -24.08 -5.34 -14.28
N PRO A 105 -25.21 -6.08 -14.33
CA PRO A 105 -26.52 -5.54 -13.97
C PRO A 105 -26.53 -4.95 -12.57
N ILE A 106 -27.09 -3.76 -12.42
CA ILE A 106 -27.09 -3.00 -11.17
C ILE A 106 -27.78 -3.76 -10.03
N GLU A 107 -28.81 -4.54 -10.35
CA GLU A 107 -29.59 -5.35 -9.40
C GLU A 107 -28.76 -6.50 -8.80
N ARG A 108 -27.70 -6.92 -9.51
CA ARG A 108 -26.81 -8.01 -9.12
C ARG A 108 -25.40 -7.55 -8.81
N SER A 109 -25.19 -6.25 -8.69
CA SER A 109 -23.87 -5.67 -8.46
C SER A 109 -23.74 -5.10 -7.04
N ILE A 110 -22.54 -5.21 -6.49
CA ILE A 110 -22.11 -4.47 -5.30
C ILE A 110 -20.81 -3.77 -5.64
N CYS A 111 -20.84 -2.43 -5.53
CA CYS A 111 -19.63 -1.63 -5.66
C CYS A 111 -19.53 -0.69 -4.46
N ILE A 112 -18.45 -0.80 -3.69
CA ILE A 112 -18.17 0.06 -2.54
C ILE A 112 -16.80 0.71 -2.77
N ILE A 113 -16.74 2.03 -2.72
CA ILE A 113 -15.51 2.80 -2.86
C ILE A 113 -15.20 3.48 -1.52
N SER A 114 -13.95 3.40 -1.09
CA SER A 114 -13.52 4.03 0.17
C SER A 114 -13.07 5.48 0.00
N GLY A 115 -12.86 5.94 -1.24
CA GLY A 115 -12.40 7.30 -1.59
C GLY A 115 -13.47 8.14 -2.24
N ASN A 116 -13.12 9.38 -2.56
CA ASN A 116 -14.02 10.32 -3.25
C ASN A 116 -13.89 10.27 -4.78
N ASP A 117 -12.91 9.55 -5.30
CA ASP A 117 -12.65 9.47 -6.74
C ASP A 117 -12.93 8.04 -7.23
N PRO A 118 -14.03 7.85 -8.00
CA PRO A 118 -14.38 6.55 -8.55
C PRO A 118 -13.42 6.08 -9.65
N ASP A 119 -12.75 7.01 -10.34
CA ASP A 119 -11.82 6.67 -11.41
C ASP A 119 -10.47 6.16 -10.89
N MET A 120 -10.12 6.54 -9.66
CA MET A 120 -8.90 6.10 -8.99
C MET A 120 -9.16 5.76 -7.51
N PRO A 121 -9.79 4.62 -7.25
CA PRO A 121 -10.05 4.20 -5.88
C PRO A 121 -8.75 3.92 -5.15
N LEU A 122 -8.44 4.72 -4.15
CA LEU A 122 -7.24 4.57 -3.32
C LEU A 122 -7.61 3.98 -1.95
N PRO A 123 -6.74 3.11 -1.40
CA PRO A 123 -6.90 2.62 -0.04
C PRO A 123 -7.06 3.77 0.96
N TYR A 124 -8.06 3.66 1.84
CA TYR A 124 -8.35 4.70 2.84
C TYR A 124 -7.13 5.04 3.72
N PHE A 125 -6.30 4.04 4.00
CA PHE A 125 -5.11 4.18 4.85
C PHE A 125 -3.85 4.59 4.08
N LEU A 126 -3.92 4.83 2.77
CA LEU A 126 -2.74 5.21 1.97
C LEU A 126 -1.98 6.42 2.54
N PRO A 127 -2.63 7.51 3.01
CA PRO A 127 -1.92 8.64 3.60
C PRO A 127 -1.12 8.27 4.86
N ILE A 128 -1.56 7.26 5.61
CA ILE A 128 -0.86 6.79 6.82
C ILE A 128 0.47 6.11 6.46
N PHE A 129 0.55 5.40 5.33
CA PHE A 129 1.79 4.77 4.89
C PHE A 129 2.87 5.81 4.59
N ILE A 130 2.50 6.94 3.98
CA ILE A 130 3.43 8.05 3.74
C ILE A 130 3.98 8.57 5.07
N SER A 131 3.10 8.82 6.05
CA SER A 131 3.50 9.28 7.38
C SER A 131 4.36 8.26 8.14
N LEU A 132 4.15 6.95 7.91
CA LEU A 132 4.99 5.90 8.50
C LEU A 132 6.39 5.87 7.88
N LEU A 133 6.52 6.12 6.58
CA LEU A 133 7.83 6.25 5.93
C LEU A 133 8.59 7.46 6.48
N ASP A 134 7.92 8.62 6.62
CA ASP A 134 8.50 9.81 7.23
C ASP A 134 8.96 9.55 8.68
N LEU A 135 8.23 8.72 9.44
CA LEU A 135 8.62 8.33 10.79
C LEU A 135 9.90 7.50 10.81
N LEU A 136 10.06 6.55 9.89
CA LEU A 136 11.28 5.74 9.77
C LEU A 136 12.50 6.62 9.43
N ASP A 137 12.34 7.58 8.55
CA ASP A 137 13.40 8.54 8.22
C ASP A 137 13.75 9.42 9.44
N LEU A 138 12.74 9.83 10.22
CA LEU A 138 12.96 10.58 11.46
C LEU A 138 13.71 9.75 12.49
N GLU A 139 13.40 8.48 12.66
CA GLU A 139 14.11 7.58 13.56
C GLU A 139 15.60 7.45 13.17
N GLN A 140 15.91 7.34 11.89
CA GLN A 140 17.29 7.31 11.39
C GLN A 140 18.03 8.62 11.67
N ILE A 141 17.38 9.77 11.46
CA ILE A 141 17.95 11.10 11.77
C ILE A 141 18.21 11.22 13.27
N LEU A 142 17.30 10.77 14.13
CA LEU A 142 17.47 10.80 15.58
C LEU A 142 18.62 9.88 16.03
N ALA A 143 18.76 8.71 15.45
CA ALA A 143 19.88 7.81 15.73
C ALA A 143 21.22 8.45 15.36
N SER A 144 21.32 9.03 14.14
CA SER A 144 22.53 9.74 13.67
C SER A 144 22.86 10.95 14.56
N LYS A 145 21.81 11.67 15.00
CA LYS A 145 21.99 12.81 15.94
C LYS A 145 22.52 12.34 17.28
N ALA A 146 21.99 11.24 17.83
CA ALA A 146 22.46 10.66 19.08
C ALA A 146 23.93 10.22 19.00
N GLU A 147 24.35 9.65 17.86
CA GLU A 147 25.75 9.33 17.60
C GLU A 147 26.61 10.59 17.59
N LEU A 148 26.21 11.65 16.89
CA LEU A 148 26.95 12.91 16.83
C LEU A 148 27.03 13.60 18.18
N GLU A 149 26.01 13.53 19.03
CA GLU A 149 26.00 14.08 20.39
C GLU A 149 26.96 13.34 21.33
N ASN A 150 27.31 12.10 21.03
CA ASN A 150 28.32 11.34 21.77
C ASN A 150 29.75 11.77 21.46
N TYR A 151 29.99 12.52 20.36
CA TYR A 151 31.30 13.07 20.07
C TYR A 151 31.49 14.36 20.88
N VAL A 152 32.25 14.28 21.97
CA VAL A 152 32.67 15.47 22.72
C VAL A 152 33.90 16.06 22.07
N LEU A 153 33.76 17.24 21.46
CA LEU A 153 34.91 17.99 20.95
C LEU A 153 35.55 18.77 22.13
N LEU A 154 36.62 18.26 22.68
CA LEU A 154 37.42 18.96 23.67
C LEU A 154 38.45 19.84 22.97
N VAL A 155 38.27 21.18 23.10
CA VAL A 155 39.24 22.16 22.61
C VAL A 155 40.02 22.75 23.79
N SER A 156 41.28 22.33 23.95
CA SER A 156 42.18 22.94 24.91
C SER A 156 42.97 24.07 24.25
N LYS A 157 42.94 25.27 24.85
CA LYS A 157 43.77 26.41 24.44
C LYS A 157 44.91 26.55 25.39
N ILE A 158 46.13 26.29 24.91
CA ILE A 158 47.35 26.47 25.69
C ILE A 158 47.93 27.83 25.35
N PRO A 159 48.07 28.73 26.31
CA PRO A 159 48.64 30.08 26.04
C PRO A 159 50.12 29.96 25.71
N LEU A 160 50.55 30.71 24.69
CA LEU A 160 51.96 30.87 24.36
C LEU A 160 52.57 32.05 25.17
N LEU A 161 53.88 32.00 25.37
CA LEU A 161 54.61 33.12 25.99
C LEU A 161 54.52 34.38 25.12
N GLN A 162 54.38 35.53 25.73
CA GLN A 162 54.38 36.80 24.98
C GLN A 162 55.75 37.00 24.31
N GLY A 163 55.75 37.02 22.97
CA GLY A 163 56.97 37.14 22.21
C GLY A 163 57.56 35.81 21.69
N ALA A 164 56.80 34.71 21.88
CA ALA A 164 57.18 33.39 21.34
C ALA A 164 57.39 33.44 19.83
N THR A 165 58.52 32.97 19.36
CA THR A 165 58.89 32.89 17.94
C THR A 165 58.75 31.48 17.38
N THR A 166 58.58 30.49 18.26
CA THR A 166 58.38 29.05 17.92
C THR A 166 57.10 28.52 18.53
N ALA A 167 56.51 27.52 17.90
CA ALA A 167 55.24 26.90 18.31
C ALA A 167 55.38 26.12 19.63
N ASP A 168 56.59 25.88 20.12
CA ASP A 168 56.88 25.10 21.33
C ASP A 168 57.09 25.94 22.59
N GLU A 169 57.00 27.28 22.48
CA GLU A 169 57.18 28.22 23.59
C GLU A 169 55.84 28.42 24.35
N PHE A 170 55.44 27.45 25.08
CA PHE A 170 54.22 27.52 25.88
C PHE A 170 54.44 28.32 27.16
N ALA A 171 53.43 29.04 27.62
CA ALA A 171 53.42 29.76 28.89
C ALA A 171 53.33 28.80 30.10
N VAL A 172 53.16 27.51 29.85
CA VAL A 172 53.07 26.43 30.83
C VAL A 172 54.12 25.39 30.47
N SER A 173 54.75 24.74 31.48
CA SER A 173 55.79 23.71 31.27
C SER A 173 55.21 22.55 30.43
N LEU A 174 56.10 21.98 29.61
CA LEU A 174 55.73 20.85 28.71
C LEU A 174 55.16 19.65 29.48
N GLU A 175 55.61 19.40 30.74
CA GLU A 175 55.13 18.36 31.61
C GLU A 175 53.64 18.53 31.97
N ILE A 176 53.19 19.79 32.20
CA ILE A 176 51.81 20.12 32.53
C ILE A 176 50.94 19.95 31.24
N VAL A 177 51.45 20.29 30.07
CA VAL A 177 50.75 20.08 28.79
C VAL A 177 50.55 18.62 28.54
N GLN A 178 51.56 17.77 28.74
CA GLN A 178 51.46 16.34 28.57
C GLN A 178 50.49 15.70 29.61
N ALA A 179 50.55 16.12 30.86
CA ALA A 179 49.63 15.62 31.86
C ALA A 179 48.14 16.00 31.55
N MET A 180 47.92 17.23 31.02
CA MET A 180 46.57 17.63 30.56
C MET A 180 46.12 16.80 29.36
N GLN A 181 47.01 16.46 28.44
CA GLN A 181 46.69 15.62 27.27
C GLN A 181 46.35 14.21 27.65
N GLU A 182 47.12 13.62 28.57
CA GLU A 182 46.82 12.28 29.16
C GLU A 182 45.47 12.27 29.88
N LEU A 183 45.15 13.35 30.61
CA LEU A 183 43.86 13.46 31.28
C LEU A 183 42.70 13.54 30.27
N ILE A 184 42.86 14.32 29.20
CA ILE A 184 41.87 14.43 28.11
C ILE A 184 41.67 13.07 27.46
N ASP A 185 42.74 12.38 27.10
CA ASP A 185 42.70 11.05 26.48
C ASP A 185 42.08 9.97 27.38
N SER A 186 42.12 10.18 28.70
CA SER A 186 41.49 9.28 29.67
C SER A 186 40.00 9.52 29.88
N VAL A 187 39.49 10.70 29.53
CA VAL A 187 38.09 11.10 29.71
C VAL A 187 37.28 10.91 28.44
N VAL A 188 37.94 10.92 27.27
CA VAL A 188 37.29 10.66 25.98
C VAL A 188 37.31 9.16 25.72
N PRO A 189 36.11 8.49 25.65
CA PRO A 189 36.04 7.06 25.40
C PRO A 189 36.48 6.68 23.99
#